data_9a05b256c6d18fadb6a107f4ba3119e2
#
_entry.id   9a05b256c6d18fadb6a107f4ba3119e2
#
_cell.length_a   1.000
_cell.length_b   1.000
_cell.length_c   1.000
_cell.angle_alpha   90.00
_cell.angle_beta   90.00
_cell.angle_gamma   90.00
#
_symmetry.space_group_name_H-M   'P 1'
#
loop_
_entity.id
_entity.type
_entity.pdbx_description
1 polymer ?
#
loop_
_entity_poly.entity_id
_entity_poly.type
_entity_poly.pdbx_seq_one_letter_code
_entity_poly.pdbx_strand_id
1 'polypeptide(L)'
;RDRLRSRGLGDVYKRQVRNYTIGDVTARYYAMRGYDVLHPMGWDAFGLPAENAAIKHNSHPAKWTYANIETQKASFKRMGFSYDWDRTVVACDPEYYRWGQWIFLQMYKRGLVERRNSPVNWCPNCKTVLANEQVTEGECWRCHGAVEKRDLTQWYYKITDYAQELLDDLDQLEGWPEPVKQMQANWIGRSEGAEVDFELIPAEGKDDGQTITVFTTRPDTLFGCSFFLLAPESPLVHDLVCGTEYEAEVMALVEGAAKVSAVERAQGDREKHGAFTGRYVINPVNGEKVPVWVADYIVADYGTGAVMAVPCGDQRDFEFARKYDLPIIPIILGEDDPLYPELNGVQERKVTTVDWEKSYEAEGVLVQSGKYTGMVGGKHSPAVDAIIGDLEAQGKGKKSVPVSYT
;
A
#
# COMPACT_ATOMS: atom_id res chain seq x y z
N ARG A 1 5.40 -4.55 33.50
CA ARG A 1 4.08 -4.16 32.96
C ARG A 1 3.47 -2.97 33.70
N ASP A 2 3.54 -2.90 35.01
CA ASP A 2 2.95 -1.79 35.79
C ASP A 2 3.73 -0.45 35.65
N ARG A 3 5.04 -0.48 35.42
CA ARG A 3 5.83 0.75 35.16
C ARG A 3 5.50 1.42 33.81
N LEU A 4 5.12 0.66 32.81
CA LEU A 4 4.65 1.20 31.51
C LEU A 4 3.23 1.77 31.62
N ARG A 5 2.36 1.14 32.43
CA ARG A 5 1.01 1.65 32.69
C ARG A 5 1.01 2.96 33.48
N SER A 6 1.86 3.12 34.48
CA SER A 6 1.92 4.35 35.29
C SER A 6 2.50 5.52 34.50
N ARG A 7 3.51 5.32 33.65
CA ARG A 7 4.05 6.35 32.76
C ARG A 7 3.05 6.73 31.65
N GLY A 8 2.39 5.76 31.03
CA GLY A 8 1.40 6.00 29.99
C GLY A 8 0.19 6.79 30.49
N LEU A 9 -0.39 6.44 31.63
CA LEU A 9 -1.52 7.15 32.21
C LEU A 9 -1.18 8.61 32.55
N GLY A 10 -0.04 8.88 33.17
CA GLY A 10 0.38 10.25 33.50
C GLY A 10 0.57 11.13 32.27
N ASP A 11 1.14 10.61 31.20
CA ASP A 11 1.32 11.34 29.95
C ASP A 11 0.01 11.54 29.18
N VAL A 12 -0.88 10.57 29.19
CA VAL A 12 -2.22 10.68 28.57
C VAL A 12 -3.03 11.75 29.30
N TYR A 13 -3.09 11.74 30.62
CA TYR A 13 -3.80 12.77 31.38
C TYR A 13 -3.21 14.17 31.18
N LYS A 14 -1.89 14.31 31.17
CA LYS A 14 -1.24 15.61 30.91
C LYS A 14 -1.59 16.13 29.50
N ARG A 15 -1.58 15.29 28.49
CA ARG A 15 -1.93 15.67 27.12
C ARG A 15 -3.39 16.03 27.01
N GLN A 16 -4.28 15.27 27.61
CA GLN A 16 -5.72 15.56 27.62
C GLN A 16 -6.00 16.91 28.30
N VAL A 17 -5.53 17.13 29.50
CA VAL A 17 -5.71 18.40 30.22
C VAL A 17 -5.18 19.57 29.39
N ARG A 18 -4.00 19.43 28.79
CA ARG A 18 -3.43 20.49 27.93
C ARG A 18 -4.32 20.82 26.76
N ASN A 19 -4.81 19.83 26.01
CA ASN A 19 -5.65 20.05 24.85
C ASN A 19 -6.96 20.74 25.21
N TYR A 20 -7.64 20.25 26.24
CA TYR A 20 -8.92 20.83 26.68
C TYR A 20 -8.76 22.21 27.27
N THR A 21 -7.64 22.49 27.98
CA THR A 21 -7.34 23.82 28.54
C THR A 21 -7.10 24.84 27.44
N ILE A 22 -6.41 24.50 26.35
CA ILE A 22 -6.17 25.44 25.23
C ILE A 22 -7.50 25.86 24.60
N GLY A 23 -8.40 24.92 24.33
CA GLY A 23 -9.74 25.20 23.82
C GLY A 23 -10.56 26.07 24.77
N ASP A 24 -10.54 25.75 26.07
CA ASP A 24 -11.27 26.48 27.10
C ASP A 24 -10.78 27.93 27.25
N VAL A 25 -9.45 28.15 27.24
CA VAL A 25 -8.86 29.52 27.29
C VAL A 25 -9.30 30.31 26.06
N THR A 26 -9.27 29.72 24.88
CA THR A 26 -9.71 30.38 23.65
C THR A 26 -11.18 30.76 23.71
N ALA A 27 -12.04 29.85 24.15
CA ALA A 27 -13.47 30.09 24.31
C ALA A 27 -13.75 31.25 25.29
N ARG A 28 -13.10 31.26 26.44
CA ARG A 28 -13.19 32.34 27.44
C ARG A 28 -12.71 33.66 26.89
N TYR A 29 -11.60 33.69 26.18
CA TYR A 29 -11.06 34.91 25.58
C TYR A 29 -12.08 35.56 24.63
N TYR A 30 -12.67 34.81 23.72
CA TYR A 30 -13.66 35.34 22.80
C TYR A 30 -14.96 35.73 23.49
N ALA A 31 -15.43 34.94 24.47
CA ALA A 31 -16.61 35.31 25.26
C ALA A 31 -16.40 36.63 26.01
N MET A 32 -15.23 36.85 26.63
CA MET A 32 -14.90 38.13 27.30
C MET A 32 -14.84 39.32 26.33
N ARG A 33 -14.60 39.06 25.03
CA ARG A 33 -14.61 40.06 23.99
C ARG A 33 -16.02 40.33 23.40
N GLY A 34 -17.05 39.67 23.94
CA GLY A 34 -18.44 39.88 23.53
C GLY A 34 -18.89 39.04 22.34
N TYR A 35 -18.14 37.96 21.99
CA TYR A 35 -18.58 37.02 20.97
C TYR A 35 -19.54 35.98 21.56
N ASP A 36 -20.50 35.52 20.74
CA ASP A 36 -21.29 34.34 21.04
C ASP A 36 -20.44 33.10 20.75
N VAL A 37 -20.09 32.37 21.79
CA VAL A 37 -19.18 31.24 21.70
C VAL A 37 -19.92 29.92 21.92
N LEU A 38 -19.95 29.06 20.90
CA LEU A 38 -20.40 27.68 21.01
C LEU A 38 -19.22 26.77 21.36
N HIS A 39 -19.16 26.29 22.60
CA HIS A 39 -18.09 25.43 23.12
C HIS A 39 -18.65 24.17 23.79
N PRO A 40 -19.21 23.21 22.98
CA PRO A 40 -19.78 21.96 23.50
C PRO A 40 -18.71 20.93 23.80
N MET A 41 -19.10 19.90 24.59
CA MET A 41 -18.29 18.69 24.78
C MET A 41 -18.87 17.54 23.97
N GLY A 42 -18.02 16.84 23.19
CA GLY A 42 -18.36 15.60 22.49
C GLY A 42 -17.66 14.39 23.10
N TRP A 43 -18.38 13.29 23.20
CA TRP A 43 -17.90 12.01 23.71
C TRP A 43 -17.85 11.01 22.56
N ASP A 44 -16.64 10.58 22.16
CA ASP A 44 -16.45 9.44 21.25
C ASP A 44 -16.70 8.15 22.03
N ALA A 45 -17.90 7.61 21.87
CA ALA A 45 -18.46 6.61 22.76
C ALA A 45 -18.67 5.24 22.10
N PHE A 46 -18.41 5.12 20.81
CA PHE A 46 -18.38 3.85 20.09
C PHE A 46 -17.00 3.19 20.14
N GLY A 47 -16.98 1.89 19.88
CA GLY A 47 -15.78 1.15 19.52
C GLY A 47 -15.33 0.12 20.52
N LEU A 48 -14.36 -0.64 20.07
CA LEU A 48 -13.77 -1.79 20.76
C LEU A 48 -13.20 -1.51 22.16
N PRO A 49 -12.61 -0.33 22.48
CA PRO A 49 -12.10 -0.08 23.82
C PRO A 49 -13.17 -0.17 24.91
N ALA A 50 -14.36 0.38 24.65
CA ALA A 50 -15.48 0.30 25.58
C ALA A 50 -16.03 -1.12 25.72
N GLU A 51 -16.17 -1.84 24.61
CA GLU A 51 -16.62 -3.24 24.61
C GLU A 51 -15.65 -4.15 25.36
N ASN A 52 -14.35 -3.98 25.15
CA ASN A 52 -13.33 -4.77 25.86
C ASN A 52 -13.31 -4.51 27.37
N ALA A 53 -13.43 -3.24 27.75
CA ALA A 53 -13.53 -2.89 29.15
C ALA A 53 -14.78 -3.52 29.78
N ALA A 54 -15.91 -3.46 29.09
CA ALA A 54 -17.16 -4.07 29.53
C ALA A 54 -17.04 -5.59 29.70
N ILE A 55 -16.43 -6.29 28.75
CA ILE A 55 -16.16 -7.74 28.85
C ILE A 55 -15.26 -8.03 30.05
N LYS A 56 -14.15 -7.27 30.18
CA LYS A 56 -13.18 -7.44 31.29
C LYS A 56 -13.82 -7.24 32.67
N HIS A 57 -14.79 -6.34 32.77
CA HIS A 57 -15.48 -6.00 34.02
C HIS A 57 -16.83 -6.68 34.15
N ASN A 58 -17.17 -7.63 33.27
CA ASN A 58 -18.45 -8.34 33.23
C ASN A 58 -19.64 -7.36 33.31
N SER A 59 -19.62 -6.32 32.50
CA SER A 59 -20.61 -5.26 32.46
C SER A 59 -21.13 -5.04 31.04
N HIS A 60 -22.29 -4.41 30.91
CA HIS A 60 -22.81 -4.02 29.60
C HIS A 60 -22.03 -2.78 29.06
N PRO A 61 -21.64 -2.75 27.77
CA PRO A 61 -20.86 -1.63 27.19
C PRO A 61 -21.51 -0.26 27.43
N ALA A 62 -22.81 -0.11 27.23
CA ALA A 62 -23.50 1.14 27.47
C ALA A 62 -23.39 1.61 28.93
N LYS A 63 -23.62 0.69 29.90
CA LYS A 63 -23.49 1.03 31.33
C LYS A 63 -22.08 1.52 31.66
N TRP A 64 -21.06 0.84 31.14
CA TRP A 64 -19.66 1.22 31.32
C TRP A 64 -19.36 2.60 30.71
N THR A 65 -19.79 2.82 29.47
CA THR A 65 -19.54 4.05 28.72
C THR A 65 -20.19 5.26 29.40
N TYR A 66 -21.48 5.21 29.70
CA TYR A 66 -22.18 6.34 30.32
C TYR A 66 -21.66 6.64 31.74
N ALA A 67 -21.29 5.61 32.53
CA ALA A 67 -20.66 5.84 33.82
C ALA A 67 -19.32 6.57 33.70
N ASN A 68 -18.51 6.23 32.71
CA ASN A 68 -17.24 6.92 32.44
C ASN A 68 -17.47 8.36 31.97
N ILE A 69 -18.46 8.62 31.12
CA ILE A 69 -18.83 9.98 30.68
C ILE A 69 -19.14 10.84 31.90
N GLU A 70 -19.99 10.37 32.82
CA GLU A 70 -20.35 11.14 34.02
C GLU A 70 -19.12 11.40 34.92
N THR A 71 -18.23 10.41 35.06
CA THR A 71 -17.00 10.56 35.82
C THR A 71 -16.07 11.62 35.20
N GLN A 72 -15.89 11.60 33.89
CA GLN A 72 -15.07 12.57 33.17
C GLN A 72 -15.72 13.98 33.20
N LYS A 73 -17.04 14.07 33.01
CA LYS A 73 -17.79 15.33 33.12
C LYS A 73 -17.62 15.98 34.50
N ALA A 74 -17.72 15.18 35.56
CA ALA A 74 -17.48 15.66 36.92
C ALA A 74 -16.03 16.16 37.11
N SER A 75 -15.04 15.47 36.54
CA SER A 75 -13.65 15.87 36.60
C SER A 75 -13.40 17.19 35.84
N PHE A 76 -13.97 17.37 34.67
CA PHE A 76 -13.85 18.59 33.87
C PHE A 76 -14.53 19.80 34.56
N LYS A 77 -15.69 19.58 35.18
CA LYS A 77 -16.34 20.61 35.99
C LYS A 77 -15.47 21.04 37.19
N ARG A 78 -14.80 20.07 37.85
CA ARG A 78 -13.84 20.38 38.93
C ARG A 78 -12.63 21.20 38.45
N MET A 79 -12.18 20.99 37.22
CA MET A 79 -11.11 21.78 36.59
C MET A 79 -11.59 23.18 36.18
N GLY A 80 -12.89 23.46 36.24
CA GLY A 80 -13.49 24.74 35.90
C GLY A 80 -13.62 25.01 34.41
N PHE A 81 -13.62 23.98 33.55
CA PHE A 81 -13.82 24.17 32.12
C PHE A 81 -15.20 24.75 31.80
N SER A 82 -15.23 25.70 30.89
CA SER A 82 -16.43 26.46 30.50
C SER A 82 -17.19 25.86 29.31
N TYR A 83 -17.25 24.54 29.26
CA TYR A 83 -18.06 23.89 28.21
C TYR A 83 -19.55 24.16 28.40
N ASP A 84 -20.26 24.22 27.29
CA ASP A 84 -21.72 24.22 27.27
C ASP A 84 -22.22 22.77 27.56
N TRP A 85 -22.43 22.49 28.84
CA TRP A 85 -22.79 21.16 29.30
C TRP A 85 -24.23 20.75 28.92
N ASP A 86 -25.05 21.69 28.47
CA ASP A 86 -26.41 21.41 27.99
C ASP A 86 -26.44 21.00 26.53
N ARG A 87 -25.35 21.28 25.80
CA ARG A 87 -25.15 20.89 24.39
C ARG A 87 -24.11 19.78 24.21
N THR A 88 -24.00 18.88 25.16
CA THR A 88 -23.10 17.73 25.01
C THR A 88 -23.59 16.76 23.96
N VAL A 89 -22.65 16.14 23.26
CA VAL A 89 -22.90 15.15 22.21
C VAL A 89 -22.26 13.82 22.61
N VAL A 90 -23.01 12.74 22.46
CA VAL A 90 -22.52 11.37 22.69
C VAL A 90 -22.64 10.59 21.38
N ALA A 91 -21.52 10.16 20.82
CA ALA A 91 -21.50 9.54 19.48
C ALA A 91 -22.37 8.28 19.37
N CYS A 92 -22.55 7.55 20.48
CA CYS A 92 -23.40 6.34 20.50
C CYS A 92 -24.90 6.59 20.76
N ASP A 93 -25.31 7.86 20.92
CA ASP A 93 -26.73 8.17 21.05
C ASP A 93 -27.44 8.09 19.70
N PRO A 94 -28.64 7.48 19.62
CA PRO A 94 -29.41 7.38 18.37
C PRO A 94 -29.66 8.74 17.69
N GLU A 95 -29.90 9.79 18.47
CA GLU A 95 -30.10 11.14 17.98
C GLU A 95 -28.87 11.72 17.27
N TYR A 96 -27.67 11.22 17.60
CA TYR A 96 -26.42 11.62 16.94
C TYR A 96 -26.08 10.70 15.77
N TYR A 97 -25.97 9.37 15.96
CA TYR A 97 -25.48 8.49 14.91
C TYR A 97 -26.45 8.32 13.74
N ARG A 98 -27.72 8.67 13.89
CA ARG A 98 -28.67 8.74 12.76
C ARG A 98 -28.19 9.62 11.61
N TRP A 99 -27.43 10.66 11.92
CA TRP A 99 -26.88 11.56 10.89
C TRP A 99 -25.76 10.89 10.10
N GLY A 100 -24.92 10.09 10.75
CA GLY A 100 -23.95 9.26 10.05
C GLY A 100 -24.62 8.24 9.11
N GLN A 101 -25.70 7.62 9.56
CA GLN A 101 -26.52 6.72 8.74
C GLN A 101 -27.17 7.48 7.56
N TRP A 102 -27.67 8.68 7.79
CA TRP A 102 -28.23 9.51 6.74
C TRP A 102 -27.17 9.89 5.69
N ILE A 103 -25.98 10.30 6.11
CA ILE A 103 -24.84 10.58 5.21
C ILE A 103 -24.49 9.35 4.38
N PHE A 104 -24.38 8.17 5.02
CA PHE A 104 -24.15 6.91 4.33
C PHE A 104 -25.18 6.68 3.22
N LEU A 105 -26.46 6.87 3.51
CA LEU A 105 -27.54 6.71 2.54
C LEU A 105 -27.46 7.72 1.39
N GLN A 106 -26.99 8.96 1.64
CA GLN A 106 -26.77 9.95 0.56
C GLN A 106 -25.62 9.50 -0.34
N MET A 107 -24.53 9.00 0.24
CA MET A 107 -23.38 8.48 -0.53
C MET A 107 -23.76 7.22 -1.32
N TYR A 108 -24.54 6.32 -0.72
CA TYR A 108 -25.06 5.14 -1.41
C TYR A 108 -25.93 5.51 -2.62
N LYS A 109 -26.85 6.46 -2.47
CA LYS A 109 -27.70 6.96 -3.56
C LYS A 109 -26.91 7.59 -4.71
N ARG A 110 -25.75 8.16 -4.42
CA ARG A 110 -24.82 8.72 -5.41
C ARG A 110 -23.88 7.70 -6.02
N GLY A 111 -23.98 6.41 -5.65
CA GLY A 111 -23.10 5.36 -6.15
C GLY A 111 -21.68 5.37 -5.60
N LEU A 112 -21.42 6.17 -4.55
CA LEU A 112 -20.10 6.29 -3.90
C LEU A 112 -19.82 5.18 -2.88
N VAL A 113 -20.77 4.30 -2.65
CA VAL A 113 -20.64 3.15 -1.72
C VAL A 113 -21.02 1.89 -2.44
N GLU A 114 -20.19 0.88 -2.31
CA GLU A 114 -20.42 -0.44 -2.88
C GLU A 114 -20.28 -1.54 -1.84
N ARG A 115 -20.88 -2.69 -2.12
CA ARG A 115 -20.74 -3.88 -1.29
C ARG A 115 -19.96 -4.91 -2.09
N ARG A 116 -18.79 -5.32 -1.58
CA ARG A 116 -17.94 -6.31 -2.25
C ARG A 116 -17.36 -7.32 -1.27
N ASN A 117 -17.01 -8.48 -1.78
CA ASN A 117 -16.22 -9.46 -1.06
C ASN A 117 -14.74 -9.07 -1.12
N SER A 118 -14.07 -9.07 0.02
CA SER A 118 -12.65 -8.68 0.10
C SER A 118 -11.98 -9.40 1.26
N PRO A 119 -10.71 -9.76 1.15
CA PRO A 119 -9.94 -10.33 2.24
C PRO A 119 -9.74 -9.29 3.34
N VAL A 120 -10.01 -9.70 4.58
CA VAL A 120 -9.80 -8.90 5.79
C VAL A 120 -8.96 -9.68 6.79
N ASN A 121 -8.25 -8.96 7.66
CA ASN A 121 -7.58 -9.59 8.79
C ASN A 121 -8.63 -9.99 9.83
N TRP A 122 -8.67 -11.25 10.19
CA TRP A 122 -9.59 -11.80 11.16
C TRP A 122 -8.87 -12.39 12.36
N CYS A 123 -9.26 -11.97 13.56
CA CYS A 123 -8.79 -12.61 14.78
C CYS A 123 -9.82 -13.65 15.27
N PRO A 124 -9.52 -14.96 15.22
CA PRO A 124 -10.45 -16.01 15.65
C PRO A 124 -10.70 -15.97 17.16
N ASN A 125 -9.74 -15.53 17.95
CA ASN A 125 -9.87 -15.42 19.41
C ASN A 125 -10.77 -14.25 19.82
N CYS A 126 -10.59 -13.08 19.21
CA CYS A 126 -11.39 -11.88 19.47
C CYS A 126 -12.70 -11.86 18.66
N LYS A 127 -12.85 -12.75 17.67
CA LYS A 127 -13.99 -12.84 16.75
C LYS A 127 -14.32 -11.50 16.09
N THR A 128 -13.30 -10.84 15.59
CA THR A 128 -13.43 -9.50 15.00
C THR A 128 -12.46 -9.29 13.83
N VAL A 129 -12.85 -8.39 12.93
CA VAL A 129 -11.98 -7.86 11.87
C VAL A 129 -10.96 -6.90 12.51
N LEU A 130 -9.75 -6.90 11.98
CA LEU A 130 -8.65 -6.04 12.39
C LEU A 130 -8.21 -5.16 11.24
N ALA A 131 -7.93 -3.89 11.51
CA ALA A 131 -7.21 -3.02 10.59
C ALA A 131 -5.74 -3.48 10.49
N ASN A 132 -5.03 -3.05 9.43
CA ASN A 132 -3.64 -3.46 9.22
C ASN A 132 -2.73 -3.06 10.40
N GLU A 133 -2.94 -1.87 10.98
CA GLU A 133 -2.19 -1.36 12.14
C GLU A 133 -2.47 -2.15 13.45
N GLN A 134 -3.47 -3.00 13.43
CA GLN A 134 -3.84 -3.85 14.57
C GLN A 134 -3.27 -5.26 14.47
N VAL A 135 -2.48 -5.52 13.44
CA VAL A 135 -1.75 -6.77 13.24
C VAL A 135 -0.26 -6.47 13.35
N THR A 136 0.42 -7.12 14.29
CA THR A 136 1.86 -6.97 14.51
C THR A 136 2.48 -8.35 14.45
N GLU A 137 3.45 -8.56 13.56
CA GLU A 137 4.12 -9.85 13.37
C GLU A 137 3.15 -11.04 13.15
N GLY A 138 2.03 -10.80 12.41
CA GLY A 138 1.00 -11.80 12.17
C GLY A 138 0.07 -12.08 13.35
N GLU A 139 0.22 -11.35 14.46
CA GLU A 139 -0.57 -11.51 15.67
C GLU A 139 -1.55 -10.34 15.90
N CYS A 140 -2.64 -10.66 16.56
CA CYS A 140 -3.61 -9.67 17.02
C CYS A 140 -2.99 -8.78 18.12
N TRP A 141 -2.94 -7.46 17.92
CA TRP A 141 -2.43 -6.47 18.87
C TRP A 141 -3.02 -6.60 20.30
N ARG A 142 -4.19 -7.25 20.42
CA ARG A 142 -4.96 -7.38 21.65
C ARG A 142 -4.71 -8.68 22.41
N CYS A 143 -4.87 -9.81 21.72
CA CYS A 143 -4.84 -11.14 22.36
C CYS A 143 -3.59 -11.94 22.02
N HIS A 144 -2.73 -11.41 21.15
CA HIS A 144 -1.51 -12.06 20.66
C HIS A 144 -1.77 -13.45 20.03
N GLY A 145 -3.00 -13.68 19.57
CA GLY A 145 -3.32 -14.87 18.79
C GLY A 145 -3.06 -14.65 17.31
N ALA A 146 -2.76 -15.71 16.58
CA ALA A 146 -2.54 -15.65 15.14
C ALA A 146 -3.75 -15.04 14.41
N VAL A 147 -3.46 -14.19 13.43
CA VAL A 147 -4.46 -13.55 12.57
C VAL A 147 -4.58 -14.32 11.27
N GLU A 148 -5.80 -14.49 10.81
CA GLU A 148 -6.13 -15.18 9.56
C GLU A 148 -6.65 -14.20 8.54
N LYS A 149 -6.39 -14.44 7.25
CA LYS A 149 -7.12 -13.77 6.17
C LYS A 149 -8.46 -14.46 5.97
N ARG A 150 -9.53 -13.69 5.89
CA ARG A 150 -10.88 -14.20 5.66
C ARG A 150 -11.62 -13.31 4.68
N ASP A 151 -12.23 -13.90 3.67
CA ASP A 151 -13.08 -13.20 2.74
C ASP A 151 -14.42 -12.85 3.37
N LEU A 152 -14.71 -11.57 3.49
CA LEU A 152 -15.97 -11.07 4.01
C LEU A 152 -16.59 -10.05 3.07
N THR A 153 -17.91 -10.11 2.94
CA THR A 153 -18.66 -9.08 2.22
C THR A 153 -18.80 -7.85 3.11
N GLN A 154 -18.17 -6.76 2.70
CA GLN A 154 -18.09 -5.49 3.43
C GLN A 154 -18.61 -4.33 2.58
N TRP A 155 -18.91 -3.20 3.22
CA TRP A 155 -19.19 -1.93 2.57
C TRP A 155 -17.89 -1.15 2.37
N TYR A 156 -17.71 -0.62 1.16
CA TYR A 156 -16.56 0.18 0.78
C TYR A 156 -17.01 1.52 0.21
N TYR A 157 -16.31 2.59 0.58
CA TYR A 157 -16.44 3.88 -0.09
C TYR A 157 -15.48 3.92 -1.28
N LYS A 158 -15.96 4.42 -2.42
CA LYS A 158 -15.14 4.60 -3.64
C LYS A 158 -14.30 5.87 -3.51
N ILE A 159 -13.39 5.88 -2.57
CA ILE A 159 -12.57 7.07 -2.26
C ILE A 159 -11.64 7.45 -3.41
N THR A 160 -11.24 6.48 -4.23
CA THR A 160 -10.35 6.68 -5.38
C THR A 160 -11.01 7.45 -6.52
N ASP A 161 -12.35 7.51 -6.59
CA ASP A 161 -13.07 8.30 -7.60
C ASP A 161 -12.75 9.80 -7.51
N TYR A 162 -12.31 10.28 -6.36
CA TYR A 162 -11.94 11.68 -6.10
C TYR A 162 -10.42 11.89 -6.05
N ALA A 163 -9.60 10.89 -6.27
CA ALA A 163 -8.16 10.98 -6.07
C ALA A 163 -7.51 12.07 -6.93
N GLN A 164 -7.89 12.17 -8.21
CA GLN A 164 -7.35 13.18 -9.12
C GLN A 164 -7.82 14.60 -8.73
N GLU A 165 -9.12 14.77 -8.45
CA GLU A 165 -9.67 16.06 -8.02
C GLU A 165 -9.00 16.57 -6.73
N LEU A 166 -8.83 15.68 -5.74
CA LEU A 166 -8.14 16.00 -4.49
C LEU A 166 -6.67 16.40 -4.71
N LEU A 167 -5.99 15.78 -5.66
CA LEU A 167 -4.61 16.11 -6.00
C LEU A 167 -4.52 17.50 -6.66
N ASP A 168 -5.38 17.75 -7.65
CA ASP A 168 -5.42 19.02 -8.39
C ASP A 168 -5.82 20.19 -7.50
N ASP A 169 -6.71 19.96 -6.54
CA ASP A 169 -7.18 20.99 -5.61
C ASP A 169 -6.16 21.36 -4.52
N LEU A 170 -5.07 20.59 -4.35
CA LEU A 170 -4.01 20.96 -3.42
C LEU A 170 -3.38 22.33 -3.76
N ASP A 171 -3.31 22.68 -5.04
CA ASP A 171 -2.78 23.97 -5.48
C ASP A 171 -3.64 25.15 -5.05
N GLN A 172 -4.96 24.93 -4.85
CA GLN A 172 -5.91 25.95 -4.41
C GLN A 172 -5.84 26.22 -2.89
N LEU A 173 -5.12 25.39 -2.14
CA LEU A 173 -5.01 25.48 -0.68
C LEU A 173 -3.87 26.42 -0.27
N GLU A 174 -3.98 27.71 -0.59
CA GLU A 174 -2.94 28.73 -0.33
C GLU A 174 -2.52 28.82 1.15
N GLY A 175 -3.45 28.58 2.08
CA GLY A 175 -3.21 28.65 3.52
C GLY A 175 -2.59 27.38 4.12
N TRP A 176 -2.34 26.34 3.34
CA TRP A 176 -1.76 25.08 3.83
C TRP A 176 -0.22 25.11 3.75
N PRO A 177 0.46 24.60 4.79
CA PRO A 177 1.93 24.44 4.73
C PRO A 177 2.33 23.47 3.62
N GLU A 178 3.36 23.83 2.85
CA GLU A 178 3.86 23.00 1.73
C GLU A 178 4.18 21.54 2.12
N PRO A 179 4.82 21.25 3.28
CA PRO A 179 5.03 19.86 3.69
C PRO A 179 3.74 19.05 3.84
N VAL A 180 2.62 19.70 4.22
CA VAL A 180 1.32 19.03 4.35
C VAL A 180 0.75 18.70 2.98
N LYS A 181 0.82 19.64 2.01
CA LYS A 181 0.42 19.38 0.62
C LYS A 181 1.21 18.21 0.03
N GLN A 182 2.53 18.23 0.22
CA GLN A 182 3.39 17.14 -0.27
C GLN A 182 3.02 15.79 0.38
N MET A 183 2.73 15.77 1.68
CA MET A 183 2.27 14.55 2.35
C MET A 183 0.96 14.03 1.78
N GLN A 184 0.00 14.92 1.45
CA GLN A 184 -1.27 14.54 0.81
C GLN A 184 -1.05 14.00 -0.61
N ALA A 185 -0.23 14.67 -1.41
CA ALA A 185 0.12 14.22 -2.76
C ALA A 185 0.78 12.83 -2.74
N ASN A 186 1.74 12.63 -1.83
CA ASN A 186 2.39 11.33 -1.65
C ASN A 186 1.43 10.24 -1.18
N TRP A 187 0.46 10.60 -0.33
CA TRP A 187 -0.57 9.67 0.15
C TRP A 187 -1.52 9.24 -0.97
N ILE A 188 -1.94 10.17 -1.82
CA ILE A 188 -2.74 9.86 -3.01
C ILE A 188 -1.94 8.96 -3.96
N GLY A 189 -0.63 9.22 -4.10
CA GLY A 189 0.31 8.34 -4.77
C GLY A 189 -0.05 8.12 -6.25
N ARG A 190 -0.40 9.20 -6.98
CA ARG A 190 -0.62 9.14 -8.42
C ARG A 190 0.67 8.72 -9.13
N SER A 191 0.60 7.63 -9.86
CA SER A 191 1.72 7.10 -10.64
C SER A 191 1.34 7.05 -12.12
N GLU A 192 2.22 7.52 -12.99
CA GLU A 192 2.06 7.37 -14.45
C GLU A 192 2.97 6.27 -14.95
N GLY A 193 2.44 5.42 -15.82
CA GLY A 193 3.19 4.30 -16.36
C GLY A 193 2.41 3.55 -17.42
N ALA A 194 2.70 2.27 -17.55
CA ALA A 194 2.02 1.37 -18.47
C ALA A 194 1.60 0.06 -17.80
N GLU A 195 0.46 -0.45 -18.20
CA GLU A 195 0.16 -1.87 -18.10
C GLU A 195 0.79 -2.56 -19.31
N VAL A 196 1.53 -3.62 -19.07
CA VAL A 196 2.28 -4.37 -20.07
C VAL A 196 1.93 -5.84 -19.99
N ASP A 197 1.58 -6.42 -21.12
CA ASP A 197 1.11 -7.79 -21.22
C ASP A 197 2.26 -8.73 -21.61
N PHE A 198 2.50 -9.71 -20.75
CA PHE A 198 3.46 -10.79 -20.96
C PHE A 198 2.71 -12.09 -21.25
N GLU A 199 3.00 -12.70 -22.39
CA GLU A 199 2.42 -13.98 -22.76
C GLU A 199 3.11 -15.13 -22.00
N LEU A 200 2.35 -15.90 -21.24
CA LEU A 200 2.84 -17.11 -20.58
C LEU A 200 3.06 -18.20 -21.62
N ILE A 201 4.24 -18.79 -21.63
CA ILE A 201 4.53 -19.92 -22.52
C ILE A 201 3.74 -21.15 -22.01
N PRO A 202 2.88 -21.77 -22.86
CA PRO A 202 2.16 -22.98 -22.49
C PRO A 202 3.09 -24.10 -21.99
N ALA A 203 2.65 -24.87 -20.99
CA ALA A 203 3.35 -26.04 -20.58
C ALA A 203 3.20 -27.15 -21.62
N GLU A 204 4.15 -28.06 -21.69
CA GLU A 204 4.10 -29.18 -22.64
C GLU A 204 2.81 -29.99 -22.43
N GLY A 205 1.99 -30.08 -23.50
CA GLY A 205 0.72 -30.79 -23.50
C GLY A 205 -0.46 -30.03 -22.86
N LYS A 206 -0.29 -28.76 -22.48
CA LYS A 206 -1.35 -27.88 -21.97
C LYS A 206 -1.53 -26.70 -22.93
N ASP A 207 -2.79 -26.32 -23.17
CA ASP A 207 -3.17 -25.07 -23.84
C ASP A 207 -3.55 -24.05 -22.76
N ASP A 208 -2.57 -23.70 -21.94
CA ASP A 208 -2.70 -22.79 -20.81
C ASP A 208 -2.02 -21.44 -21.06
N GLY A 209 -1.78 -21.10 -22.33
CA GLY A 209 -1.26 -19.80 -22.73
C GLY A 209 -2.20 -18.70 -22.28
N GLN A 210 -1.79 -17.95 -21.28
CA GLN A 210 -2.53 -16.78 -20.77
C GLN A 210 -1.61 -15.58 -20.72
N THR A 211 -2.21 -14.41 -20.68
CA THR A 211 -1.48 -13.15 -20.55
C THR A 211 -1.43 -12.74 -19.09
N ILE A 212 -0.24 -12.36 -18.63
CA ILE A 212 -0.04 -11.80 -17.30
C ILE A 212 0.31 -10.32 -17.48
N THR A 213 -0.56 -9.44 -16.99
CA THR A 213 -0.37 -7.99 -17.09
C THR A 213 0.40 -7.49 -15.87
N VAL A 214 1.42 -6.67 -16.10
CA VAL A 214 2.15 -5.96 -15.05
C VAL A 214 1.96 -4.46 -15.20
N PHE A 215 1.98 -3.72 -14.09
CA PHE A 215 2.08 -2.27 -14.11
C PHE A 215 3.53 -1.85 -13.86
N THR A 216 4.04 -0.92 -14.66
CA THR A 216 5.38 -0.33 -14.46
C THR A 216 5.37 1.18 -14.71
N THR A 217 6.07 1.93 -13.88
CA THR A 217 6.37 3.36 -14.12
C THR A 217 7.58 3.56 -15.04
N ARG A 218 8.27 2.46 -15.36
CA ARG A 218 9.52 2.46 -16.12
C ARG A 218 9.46 1.50 -17.34
N PRO A 219 8.53 1.71 -18.29
CA PRO A 219 8.47 0.87 -19.50
C PRO A 219 9.74 0.98 -20.36
N ASP A 220 10.50 2.07 -20.22
CA ASP A 220 11.83 2.25 -20.83
C ASP A 220 12.84 1.18 -20.42
N THR A 221 12.60 0.49 -19.30
CA THR A 221 13.51 -0.55 -18.80
C THR A 221 13.14 -1.98 -19.22
N LEU A 222 12.08 -2.17 -20.00
CA LEU A 222 11.59 -3.49 -20.43
C LEU A 222 12.66 -4.38 -21.10
N PHE A 223 13.58 -3.78 -21.85
CA PHE A 223 14.69 -4.50 -22.48
C PHE A 223 15.67 -5.13 -21.49
N GLY A 224 15.69 -4.66 -20.25
CA GLY A 224 16.50 -5.19 -19.15
C GLY A 224 15.76 -6.19 -18.25
N CYS A 225 14.51 -6.52 -18.57
CA CYS A 225 13.75 -7.51 -17.83
C CYS A 225 14.38 -8.90 -18.01
N SER A 226 15.04 -9.41 -16.98
CA SER A 226 15.73 -10.68 -17.01
C SER A 226 15.02 -11.79 -16.24
N PHE A 227 14.07 -11.47 -15.41
CA PHE A 227 13.15 -12.41 -14.77
C PHE A 227 11.81 -11.72 -14.45
N PHE A 228 10.82 -12.54 -14.19
CA PHE A 228 9.44 -12.13 -13.92
C PHE A 228 9.03 -12.64 -12.55
N LEU A 229 8.39 -11.82 -11.75
CA LEU A 229 8.08 -12.12 -10.37
C LEU A 229 6.58 -12.15 -10.12
N LEU A 230 6.15 -13.13 -9.34
CA LEU A 230 4.79 -13.22 -8.80
C LEU A 230 4.83 -13.07 -7.27
N ALA A 231 3.84 -12.39 -6.74
CA ALA A 231 3.60 -12.36 -5.31
C ALA A 231 3.17 -13.75 -4.81
N PRO A 232 3.60 -14.17 -3.61
CA PRO A 232 3.21 -15.47 -3.04
C PRO A 232 1.69 -15.65 -2.92
N GLU A 233 0.94 -14.56 -2.76
CA GLU A 233 -0.52 -14.54 -2.66
C GLU A 233 -1.24 -14.63 -4.01
N SER A 234 -0.52 -14.56 -5.12
CA SER A 234 -1.13 -14.62 -6.45
C SER A 234 -1.79 -15.98 -6.67
N PRO A 235 -3.07 -16.01 -7.08
CA PRO A 235 -3.77 -17.26 -7.37
C PRO A 235 -3.11 -18.06 -8.51
N LEU A 236 -2.37 -17.38 -9.39
CA LEU A 236 -1.64 -18.01 -10.49
C LEU A 236 -0.52 -18.95 -10.00
N VAL A 237 0.05 -18.68 -8.82
CA VAL A 237 1.21 -19.46 -8.33
C VAL A 237 0.89 -20.94 -8.26
N HIS A 238 -0.22 -21.31 -7.62
CA HIS A 238 -0.63 -22.71 -7.51
C HIS A 238 -0.88 -23.33 -8.88
N ASP A 239 -1.57 -22.63 -9.78
CA ASP A 239 -1.92 -23.16 -11.12
C ASP A 239 -0.68 -23.41 -11.99
N LEU A 240 0.36 -22.59 -11.83
CA LEU A 240 1.61 -22.71 -12.56
C LEU A 240 2.45 -23.92 -12.13
N VAL A 241 2.44 -24.27 -10.84
CA VAL A 241 3.34 -25.29 -10.28
C VAL A 241 2.65 -26.61 -9.93
N CYS A 242 1.32 -26.66 -9.87
CA CYS A 242 0.55 -27.84 -9.49
C CYS A 242 0.92 -29.06 -10.35
N GLY A 243 1.35 -30.14 -9.68
CA GLY A 243 1.76 -31.38 -10.32
C GLY A 243 3.14 -31.34 -10.99
N THR A 244 3.93 -30.29 -10.78
CA THR A 244 5.31 -30.18 -11.29
C THR A 244 6.34 -30.48 -10.22
N GLU A 245 7.60 -30.68 -10.60
CA GLU A 245 8.74 -30.85 -9.67
C GLU A 245 9.02 -29.60 -8.81
N TYR A 246 8.52 -28.41 -9.22
CA TYR A 246 8.71 -27.12 -8.56
C TYR A 246 7.67 -26.86 -7.46
N GLU A 247 6.57 -27.62 -7.41
CA GLU A 247 5.44 -27.39 -6.49
C GLU A 247 5.87 -27.35 -5.02
N ALA A 248 6.67 -28.31 -4.59
CA ALA A 248 7.05 -28.42 -3.17
C ALA A 248 7.86 -27.21 -2.69
N GLU A 249 8.82 -26.72 -3.48
CA GLU A 249 9.68 -25.59 -3.14
C GLU A 249 8.88 -24.28 -3.16
N VAL A 250 8.08 -24.06 -4.20
CA VAL A 250 7.28 -22.86 -4.35
C VAL A 250 6.23 -22.76 -3.24
N MET A 251 5.52 -23.85 -2.94
CA MET A 251 4.50 -23.83 -1.88
C MET A 251 5.10 -23.64 -0.48
N ALA A 252 6.30 -24.17 -0.22
CA ALA A 252 7.02 -23.89 1.03
C ALA A 252 7.37 -22.40 1.18
N LEU A 253 7.75 -21.71 0.08
CA LEU A 253 7.97 -20.27 0.06
C LEU A 253 6.67 -19.50 0.33
N VAL A 254 5.57 -19.89 -0.30
CA VAL A 254 4.23 -19.28 -0.10
C VAL A 254 3.80 -19.38 1.37
N GLU A 255 3.93 -20.57 1.97
CA GLU A 255 3.62 -20.78 3.39
C GLU A 255 4.52 -19.96 4.33
N GLY A 256 5.80 -19.82 3.97
CA GLY A 256 6.75 -18.97 4.69
C GLY A 256 6.37 -17.49 4.63
N ALA A 257 6.05 -17.00 3.45
CA ALA A 257 5.65 -15.62 3.21
C ALA A 257 4.34 -15.25 3.91
N ALA A 258 3.38 -16.17 4.00
CA ALA A 258 2.10 -15.97 4.69
C ALA A 258 2.25 -15.68 6.20
N LYS A 259 3.39 -16.05 6.80
CA LYS A 259 3.69 -15.82 8.22
C LYS A 259 4.25 -14.42 8.51
N VAL A 260 4.60 -13.67 7.46
CA VAL A 260 5.23 -12.35 7.55
C VAL A 260 4.30 -11.30 6.96
N SER A 261 4.17 -10.15 7.59
CA SER A 261 3.29 -9.09 7.08
C SER A 261 3.79 -8.53 5.74
N ALA A 262 2.87 -8.08 4.88
CA ALA A 262 3.22 -7.48 3.59
C ALA A 262 4.15 -6.26 3.76
N VAL A 263 3.95 -5.47 4.83
CA VAL A 263 4.79 -4.31 5.14
C VAL A 263 6.23 -4.72 5.48
N GLU A 264 6.40 -5.76 6.31
CA GLU A 264 7.74 -6.26 6.64
C GLU A 264 8.44 -6.88 5.43
N ARG A 265 7.70 -7.58 4.56
CA ARG A 265 8.23 -8.16 3.33
C ARG A 265 8.70 -7.10 2.32
N ALA A 266 8.01 -5.96 2.28
CA ALA A 266 8.34 -4.84 1.41
C ALA A 266 9.56 -4.01 1.89
N GLN A 267 10.05 -4.23 3.12
CA GLN A 267 11.23 -3.52 3.65
C GLN A 267 12.51 -3.91 2.91
N GLY A 268 13.30 -2.90 2.54
CA GLY A 268 14.50 -3.05 1.71
C GLY A 268 15.62 -3.88 2.34
N ASP A 269 15.79 -3.82 3.67
CA ASP A 269 16.93 -4.38 4.40
C ASP A 269 16.86 -5.91 4.65
N ARG A 270 15.76 -6.55 4.24
CA ARG A 270 15.57 -7.98 4.44
C ARG A 270 16.20 -8.78 3.32
N GLU A 271 16.75 -9.95 3.66
CA GLU A 271 17.18 -10.94 2.66
C GLU A 271 15.98 -11.42 1.83
N LYS A 272 16.13 -11.39 0.49
CA LYS A 272 15.08 -11.77 -0.46
C LYS A 272 15.14 -13.27 -0.72
N HIS A 273 13.99 -13.94 -0.70
CA HIS A 273 13.88 -15.36 -1.03
C HIS A 273 12.90 -15.54 -2.18
N GLY A 274 13.18 -16.50 -3.04
CA GLY A 274 12.33 -16.87 -4.16
C GLY A 274 12.51 -18.31 -4.57
N ALA A 275 11.54 -18.78 -5.37
CA ALA A 275 11.56 -20.11 -5.96
C ALA A 275 11.16 -20.03 -7.43
N PHE A 276 11.84 -20.77 -8.27
CA PHE A 276 11.56 -20.85 -9.70
C PHE A 276 10.31 -21.72 -9.95
N THR A 277 9.42 -21.26 -10.83
CA THR A 277 8.17 -21.99 -11.12
C THR A 277 8.29 -23.03 -12.23
N GLY A 278 9.43 -23.11 -12.90
CA GLY A 278 9.59 -23.92 -14.12
C GLY A 278 8.93 -23.28 -15.36
N ARG A 279 8.32 -22.12 -15.24
CA ARG A 279 7.56 -21.45 -16.31
C ARG A 279 8.28 -20.22 -16.84
N TYR A 280 7.90 -19.78 -18.00
CA TYR A 280 8.46 -18.63 -18.70
C TYR A 280 7.38 -17.77 -19.30
N VAL A 281 7.63 -16.46 -19.40
CA VAL A 281 6.82 -15.50 -20.16
C VAL A 281 7.64 -14.95 -21.33
N ILE A 282 6.94 -14.38 -22.32
CA ILE A 282 7.57 -13.68 -23.46
C ILE A 282 7.61 -12.19 -23.16
N ASN A 283 8.79 -11.59 -23.20
CA ASN A 283 8.95 -10.15 -23.12
C ASN A 283 8.39 -9.50 -24.40
N PRO A 284 7.36 -8.60 -24.29
CA PRO A 284 6.67 -8.09 -25.46
C PRO A 284 7.49 -7.19 -26.38
N VAL A 285 8.60 -6.58 -25.88
CA VAL A 285 9.42 -5.63 -26.67
C VAL A 285 10.55 -6.29 -27.47
N ASN A 286 11.04 -7.46 -27.03
CA ASN A 286 12.18 -8.13 -27.69
C ASN A 286 11.95 -9.61 -27.99
N GLY A 287 10.81 -10.18 -27.56
CA GLY A 287 10.46 -11.58 -27.80
C GLY A 287 11.26 -12.62 -26.99
N GLU A 288 12.05 -12.21 -26.04
CA GLU A 288 12.87 -13.11 -25.22
C GLU A 288 12.05 -13.85 -24.18
N LYS A 289 12.48 -15.06 -23.88
CA LYS A 289 11.94 -15.89 -22.81
C LYS A 289 12.47 -15.41 -21.47
N VAL A 290 11.58 -15.09 -20.55
CA VAL A 290 11.88 -14.58 -19.21
C VAL A 290 11.37 -15.59 -18.18
N PRO A 291 12.22 -16.11 -17.27
CA PRO A 291 11.83 -17.10 -16.26
C PRO A 291 10.89 -16.47 -15.22
N VAL A 292 9.86 -17.22 -14.82
CA VAL A 292 8.88 -16.79 -13.80
C VAL A 292 9.28 -17.36 -12.43
N TRP A 293 9.44 -16.48 -11.47
CA TRP A 293 9.76 -16.78 -10.08
C TRP A 293 8.66 -16.32 -9.14
N VAL A 294 8.53 -16.95 -8.01
CA VAL A 294 7.76 -16.43 -6.86
C VAL A 294 8.77 -15.84 -5.88
N ALA A 295 8.54 -14.63 -5.40
CA ALA A 295 9.46 -13.96 -4.49
C ALA A 295 8.74 -13.34 -3.28
N ASP A 296 9.33 -13.50 -2.10
CA ASP A 296 8.72 -13.08 -0.83
C ASP A 296 8.66 -11.56 -0.63
N TYR A 297 9.45 -10.77 -1.36
CA TYR A 297 9.43 -9.32 -1.29
C TYR A 297 8.41 -8.64 -2.22
N ILE A 298 7.73 -9.42 -3.06
CA ILE A 298 6.62 -8.95 -3.91
C ILE A 298 5.31 -9.06 -3.11
N VAL A 299 4.49 -8.02 -3.17
CA VAL A 299 3.21 -7.96 -2.47
C VAL A 299 2.06 -7.82 -3.46
N ALA A 300 0.96 -8.54 -3.23
CA ALA A 300 -0.19 -8.55 -4.13
C ALA A 300 -1.05 -7.28 -4.03
N ASP A 301 -0.93 -6.53 -2.95
CA ASP A 301 -1.74 -5.33 -2.69
C ASP A 301 -1.31 -4.12 -3.56
N TYR A 302 -0.20 -4.23 -4.29
CA TYR A 302 0.29 -3.21 -5.19
C TYR A 302 0.30 -3.71 -6.64
N GLY A 303 -0.43 -3.03 -7.52
CA GLY A 303 -0.53 -3.39 -8.93
C GLY A 303 -1.29 -4.70 -9.17
N THR A 304 -0.76 -5.55 -10.04
CA THR A 304 -1.37 -6.84 -10.43
C THR A 304 -0.88 -8.03 -9.60
N GLY A 305 -0.01 -7.80 -8.61
CA GLY A 305 0.69 -8.89 -7.90
C GLY A 305 1.74 -9.61 -8.75
N ALA A 306 2.06 -9.04 -9.92
CA ALA A 306 3.09 -9.49 -10.83
C ALA A 306 4.03 -8.33 -11.19
N VAL A 307 5.32 -8.59 -11.30
CA VAL A 307 6.34 -7.56 -11.54
C VAL A 307 7.35 -8.06 -12.57
N MET A 308 7.68 -7.21 -13.55
CA MET A 308 8.86 -7.40 -14.38
C MET A 308 10.10 -6.98 -13.57
N ALA A 309 11.07 -7.85 -13.42
CA ALA A 309 12.28 -7.56 -12.68
C ALA A 309 13.38 -7.02 -13.59
N VAL A 310 13.95 -5.86 -13.20
CA VAL A 310 14.99 -5.17 -13.95
C VAL A 310 16.19 -4.90 -13.03
N PRO A 311 17.05 -5.91 -12.80
CA PRO A 311 18.11 -5.81 -11.80
C PRO A 311 19.16 -4.73 -12.06
N CYS A 312 19.32 -4.28 -13.30
CA CYS A 312 20.23 -3.16 -13.56
C CYS A 312 19.73 -1.81 -13.03
N GLY A 313 18.41 -1.67 -12.77
CA GLY A 313 17.78 -0.41 -12.37
C GLY A 313 16.96 -0.43 -11.09
N ASP A 314 16.89 -1.58 -10.39
CA ASP A 314 16.22 -1.73 -9.08
C ASP A 314 17.11 -2.53 -8.13
N GLN A 315 17.41 -1.97 -6.97
CA GLN A 315 18.34 -2.60 -6.01
C GLN A 315 17.81 -3.91 -5.43
N ARG A 316 16.48 -4.05 -5.24
CA ARG A 316 15.89 -5.30 -4.71
C ARG A 316 16.01 -6.42 -5.74
N ASP A 317 15.75 -6.11 -7.00
CA ASP A 317 15.90 -7.06 -8.11
C ASP A 317 17.38 -7.41 -8.33
N PHE A 318 18.27 -6.42 -8.15
CA PHE A 318 19.72 -6.62 -8.23
C PHE A 318 20.22 -7.63 -7.18
N GLU A 319 19.84 -7.45 -5.92
CA GLU A 319 20.21 -8.38 -4.84
C GLU A 319 19.64 -9.78 -5.07
N PHE A 320 18.41 -9.85 -5.57
CA PHE A 320 17.79 -11.13 -5.95
C PHE A 320 18.53 -11.79 -7.10
N ALA A 321 18.86 -11.06 -8.16
CA ALA A 321 19.61 -11.57 -9.30
C ALA A 321 20.99 -12.10 -8.91
N ARG A 322 21.71 -11.37 -8.05
CA ARG A 322 23.01 -11.82 -7.51
C ARG A 322 22.91 -13.08 -6.69
N LYS A 323 21.85 -13.23 -5.87
CA LYS A 323 21.63 -14.43 -5.05
C LYS A 323 21.33 -15.67 -5.85
N TYR A 324 20.56 -15.54 -6.94
CA TYR A 324 20.09 -16.66 -7.76
C TYR A 324 20.83 -16.81 -9.09
N ASP A 325 21.95 -16.11 -9.26
CA ASP A 325 22.79 -16.13 -10.47
C ASP A 325 21.99 -15.82 -11.75
N LEU A 326 21.09 -14.82 -11.67
CA LEU A 326 20.27 -14.36 -12.79
C LEU A 326 20.97 -13.22 -13.54
N PRO A 327 20.69 -13.04 -14.86
CA PRO A 327 21.32 -11.99 -15.65
C PRO A 327 21.02 -10.57 -15.15
N ILE A 328 22.04 -9.70 -15.13
CA ILE A 328 21.94 -8.26 -14.84
C ILE A 328 22.28 -7.50 -16.10
N ILE A 329 21.27 -7.19 -16.91
CA ILE A 329 21.44 -6.66 -18.26
C ILE A 329 21.49 -5.12 -18.21
N PRO A 330 22.60 -4.49 -18.58
CA PRO A 330 22.71 -3.03 -18.59
C PRO A 330 21.88 -2.46 -19.75
N ILE A 331 20.92 -1.57 -19.46
CA ILE A 331 20.06 -0.93 -20.46
C ILE A 331 19.97 0.58 -20.31
N ILE A 332 20.37 1.12 -19.16
CA ILE A 332 20.52 2.55 -18.94
C ILE A 332 21.90 2.79 -18.35
N LEU A 333 22.66 3.68 -18.98
CA LEU A 333 24.01 4.04 -18.55
C LEU A 333 24.17 5.56 -18.50
N GLY A 334 24.90 6.05 -17.50
CA GLY A 334 25.44 7.40 -17.50
C GLY A 334 26.63 7.50 -18.47
N GLU A 335 26.92 8.70 -18.96
CA GLU A 335 28.07 8.95 -19.85
C GLU A 335 29.41 8.66 -19.16
N ASP A 336 29.44 8.66 -17.84
CA ASP A 336 30.61 8.38 -17.00
C ASP A 336 30.75 6.87 -16.66
N ASP A 337 29.80 6.02 -17.06
CA ASP A 337 29.89 4.57 -16.85
C ASP A 337 30.97 3.96 -17.75
N PRO A 338 31.86 3.10 -17.23
CA PRO A 338 32.90 2.45 -18.01
C PRO A 338 32.42 1.67 -19.24
N LEU A 339 31.19 1.16 -19.21
CA LEU A 339 30.57 0.44 -20.32
C LEU A 339 29.93 1.36 -21.36
N TYR A 340 29.71 2.62 -21.04
CA TYR A 340 29.04 3.55 -21.96
C TYR A 340 29.76 3.68 -23.32
N PRO A 341 31.08 3.85 -23.40
CA PRO A 341 31.76 3.93 -24.70
C PRO A 341 31.62 2.68 -25.57
N GLU A 342 31.46 1.52 -24.94
CA GLU A 342 31.29 0.23 -25.64
C GLU A 342 29.86 -0.01 -26.10
N LEU A 343 28.86 0.44 -25.31
CA LEU A 343 27.45 0.16 -25.54
C LEU A 343 26.67 1.33 -26.12
N ASN A 344 27.22 2.54 -26.19
CA ASN A 344 26.57 3.69 -26.78
C ASN A 344 26.25 3.44 -28.27
N GLY A 345 24.96 3.55 -28.63
CA GLY A 345 24.46 3.25 -29.98
C GLY A 345 24.31 1.77 -30.33
N VAL A 346 24.65 0.87 -29.41
CA VAL A 346 24.44 -0.59 -29.60
C VAL A 346 22.98 -0.94 -29.39
N GLN A 347 22.28 -1.33 -30.45
CA GLN A 347 20.84 -1.64 -30.44
C GLN A 347 20.57 -3.07 -29.97
N GLU A 348 21.37 -4.03 -30.40
CA GLU A 348 21.22 -5.44 -30.06
C GLU A 348 21.89 -5.75 -28.72
N ARG A 349 21.42 -6.83 -28.05
CA ARG A 349 22.02 -7.27 -26.81
C ARG A 349 23.45 -7.81 -27.02
N LYS A 350 24.40 -7.12 -26.44
CA LYS A 350 25.82 -7.48 -26.48
C LYS A 350 26.34 -7.95 -25.11
N VAL A 351 25.89 -7.28 -24.04
CA VAL A 351 26.23 -7.61 -22.66
C VAL A 351 25.00 -8.16 -21.97
N THR A 352 25.07 -9.39 -21.45
CA THR A 352 23.96 -10.10 -20.80
C THR A 352 24.01 -10.02 -19.28
N THR A 353 25.18 -9.71 -18.72
CA THR A 353 25.33 -9.50 -17.28
C THR A 353 26.50 -8.59 -16.98
N VAL A 354 26.37 -7.80 -15.92
CA VAL A 354 27.44 -6.92 -15.41
C VAL A 354 27.79 -7.31 -13.98
N ASP A 355 29.05 -7.10 -13.62
CA ASP A 355 29.55 -7.32 -12.27
C ASP A 355 29.62 -6.01 -11.48
N TRP A 356 28.47 -5.36 -11.35
CA TRP A 356 28.31 -4.14 -10.56
C TRP A 356 28.20 -4.47 -9.06
N GLU A 357 28.53 -3.51 -8.21
CA GLU A 357 28.35 -3.64 -6.76
C GLU A 357 26.91 -3.30 -6.33
N LYS A 358 26.21 -2.48 -7.14
CA LYS A 358 24.82 -2.05 -6.91
C LYS A 358 24.12 -1.72 -8.22
N SER A 359 22.79 -1.62 -8.18
CA SER A 359 21.99 -1.17 -9.32
C SER A 359 22.27 0.28 -9.73
N TYR A 360 22.03 0.61 -11.00
CA TYR A 360 22.08 1.97 -11.52
C TYR A 360 20.68 2.57 -11.58
N GLU A 361 20.30 3.34 -10.58
CA GLU A 361 18.94 3.88 -10.43
C GLU A 361 18.78 5.32 -11.01
N ALA A 362 19.84 5.91 -11.52
CA ALA A 362 19.83 7.26 -12.08
C ALA A 362 19.25 7.29 -13.50
N GLU A 363 18.99 8.50 -13.99
CA GLU A 363 18.69 8.74 -15.39
C GLU A 363 19.96 8.58 -16.25
N GLY A 364 19.78 8.21 -17.51
CA GLY A 364 20.90 7.99 -18.42
C GLY A 364 20.42 7.76 -19.84
N VAL A 365 21.28 7.20 -20.65
CA VAL A 365 20.99 6.88 -22.06
C VAL A 365 20.68 5.40 -22.20
N LEU A 366 19.64 5.09 -22.97
CA LEU A 366 19.26 3.72 -23.30
C LEU A 366 20.32 3.09 -24.20
N VAL A 367 20.78 1.90 -23.81
CA VAL A 367 21.66 1.04 -24.60
C VAL A 367 21.01 -0.33 -24.78
N GLN A 368 21.37 -1.09 -25.79
CA GLN A 368 20.85 -2.44 -26.05
C GLN A 368 19.30 -2.54 -26.07
N SER A 369 18.62 -1.45 -26.41
CA SER A 369 17.18 -1.28 -26.33
C SER A 369 16.52 -1.14 -27.71
N GLY A 370 17.04 -1.85 -28.71
CA GLY A 370 16.55 -1.82 -30.08
C GLY A 370 16.51 -0.40 -30.65
N LYS A 371 15.42 -0.02 -31.28
CA LYS A 371 15.24 1.31 -31.90
C LYS A 371 15.22 2.48 -30.89
N TYR A 372 15.10 2.21 -29.60
CA TYR A 372 15.09 3.25 -28.55
C TYR A 372 16.50 3.54 -28.01
N THR A 373 17.51 2.78 -28.45
CA THR A 373 18.90 3.02 -28.08
C THR A 373 19.34 4.45 -28.44
N GLY A 374 20.00 5.12 -27.51
CA GLY A 374 20.39 6.53 -27.64
C GLY A 374 19.36 7.53 -27.13
N MET A 375 18.14 7.10 -26.79
CA MET A 375 17.15 7.97 -26.14
C MET A 375 17.47 8.13 -24.64
N VAL A 376 17.08 9.26 -24.08
CA VAL A 376 17.16 9.47 -22.63
C VAL A 376 16.13 8.56 -21.94
N GLY A 377 16.60 7.72 -21.01
CA GLY A 377 15.78 6.88 -20.14
C GLY A 377 15.56 7.57 -18.79
N GLY A 378 14.44 7.27 -18.16
CA GLY A 378 14.05 7.87 -16.87
C GLY A 378 12.53 7.97 -16.76
N LYS A 379 12.03 8.30 -15.56
CA LYS A 379 10.60 8.59 -15.37
C LYS A 379 10.22 9.78 -16.26
N HIS A 380 9.08 9.67 -16.94
CA HIS A 380 8.56 10.73 -17.85
C HIS A 380 9.49 11.10 -19.01
N SER A 381 10.41 10.22 -19.39
CA SER A 381 11.30 10.44 -20.52
C SER A 381 10.59 10.23 -21.88
N PRO A 382 11.10 10.81 -22.97
CA PRO A 382 10.56 10.53 -24.32
C PRO A 382 10.58 9.05 -24.70
N ALA A 383 11.49 8.26 -24.16
CA ALA A 383 11.57 6.82 -24.37
C ALA A 383 10.35 6.10 -23.78
N VAL A 384 9.87 6.54 -22.61
CA VAL A 384 8.65 6.01 -21.97
C VAL A 384 7.45 6.17 -22.90
N ASP A 385 7.21 7.40 -23.40
CA ASP A 385 6.06 7.66 -24.28
C ASP A 385 6.16 6.89 -25.60
N ALA A 386 7.35 6.79 -26.18
CA ALA A 386 7.56 6.05 -27.42
C ALA A 386 7.31 4.55 -27.26
N ILE A 387 7.78 3.94 -26.17
CA ILE A 387 7.57 2.52 -25.89
C ILE A 387 6.11 2.24 -25.57
N ILE A 388 5.41 3.09 -24.80
CA ILE A 388 3.99 2.96 -24.54
C ILE A 388 3.20 3.01 -25.84
N GLY A 389 3.47 4.00 -26.73
CA GLY A 389 2.80 4.12 -28.01
C GLY A 389 2.96 2.87 -28.90
N ASP A 390 4.14 2.24 -28.89
CA ASP A 390 4.38 1.02 -29.65
C ASP A 390 3.69 -0.21 -29.03
N LEU A 391 3.65 -0.31 -27.70
CA LEU A 391 2.91 -1.36 -27.00
C LEU A 391 1.41 -1.27 -27.26
N GLU A 392 0.85 -0.07 -27.26
CA GLU A 392 -0.55 0.18 -27.60
C GLU A 392 -0.86 -0.19 -29.05
N ALA A 393 0.01 0.22 -29.98
CA ALA A 393 -0.15 -0.11 -31.41
C ALA A 393 -0.09 -1.62 -31.69
N GLN A 394 0.63 -2.37 -30.88
CA GLN A 394 0.74 -3.84 -30.97
C GLN A 394 -0.32 -4.58 -30.16
N GLY A 395 -1.15 -3.89 -29.36
CA GLY A 395 -2.09 -4.50 -28.43
C GLY A 395 -1.44 -5.28 -27.30
N LYS A 396 -0.22 -4.91 -26.92
CA LYS A 396 0.60 -5.57 -25.87
C LYS A 396 0.74 -4.75 -24.60
N GLY A 397 -0.01 -3.68 -24.47
CA GLY A 397 -0.02 -2.81 -23.30
C GLY A 397 -0.81 -1.54 -23.55
N LYS A 398 -0.92 -0.72 -22.52
CA LYS A 398 -1.60 0.59 -22.59
C LYS A 398 -1.05 1.52 -21.52
N LYS A 399 -1.20 2.84 -21.77
CA LYS A 399 -0.94 3.83 -20.72
C LYS A 399 -1.89 3.61 -19.54
N SER A 400 -1.36 3.67 -18.33
CA SER A 400 -2.14 3.51 -17.11
C SER A 400 -1.68 4.52 -16.05
N VAL A 401 -2.64 5.02 -15.27
CA VAL A 401 -2.40 6.03 -14.24
C VAL A 401 -3.09 5.58 -12.95
N PRO A 402 -2.56 4.57 -12.27
CA PRO A 402 -3.11 4.14 -10.99
C PRO A 402 -2.86 5.18 -9.90
N VAL A 403 -3.71 5.15 -8.89
CA VAL A 403 -3.53 5.87 -7.63
C VAL A 403 -3.35 4.85 -6.51
N SER A 404 -2.30 5.03 -5.72
CA SER A 404 -2.01 4.17 -4.56
C SER A 404 -2.74 4.70 -3.33
N TYR A 405 -4.05 4.74 -3.38
CA TYR A 405 -4.86 5.09 -2.22
C TYR A 405 -5.01 3.85 -1.34
N THR A 406 -4.12 3.67 -0.40
CA THR A 406 -4.18 2.58 0.59
C THR A 406 -4.83 3.04 1.90
#